data_ba1832b6015d78c837bc9ad7e07b6fed
#
_entry.id   ba1832b6015d78c837bc9ad7e07b6fed
#
_cell.length_a   1.000
_cell.length_b   1.000
_cell.length_c   1.000
_cell.angle_alpha   90.00
_cell.angle_beta   90.00
_cell.angle_gamma   90.00
#
_symmetry.space_group_name_H-M   'P 1'
#
loop_
_entity.id
_entity.type
_entity.pdbx_description
1 polymer ?
#
loop_
_entity_poly.entity_id
_entity_poly.type
_entity_poly.pdbx_seq_one_letter_code
_entity_poly.pdbx_strand_id
1 'polypeptide(L)'
;MVIHDGRVLLVRNIRGVTRGRYLLPAGRVDPTELPDQAAVREAFEETNLRVEIEGLLGVRLWVMDDGEHNYFFMFLAKLLSPVTDLRPNLAEVDDARFFSREEMDALGKEETWSGAVAIACKALGSEMSVWPNDAGLSDRSGVDVPDRWRIWM
;
A
#
# COMPACT_ATOMS: atom_id res chain seq x y z
N MET A 1 -2.92 0.21 0.15
CA MET A 1 -3.87 0.76 1.16
C MET A 1 -5.08 -0.14 1.23
N VAL A 2 -5.40 -0.66 2.43
CA VAL A 2 -6.58 -1.49 2.67
C VAL A 2 -7.59 -0.66 3.46
N ILE A 3 -8.80 -0.52 2.92
CA ILE A 3 -9.90 0.20 3.59
C ILE A 3 -10.99 -0.83 3.96
N HIS A 4 -11.44 -0.80 5.19
CA HIS A 4 -12.53 -1.64 5.70
C HIS A 4 -13.37 -0.85 6.69
N ASP A 5 -14.68 -0.80 6.49
CA ASP A 5 -15.65 -0.07 7.33
C ASP A 5 -15.24 1.39 7.60
N GLY A 6 -14.76 2.11 6.56
CA GLY A 6 -14.33 3.50 6.68
C GLY A 6 -13.03 3.71 7.47
N ARG A 7 -12.25 2.65 7.69
CA ARG A 7 -10.98 2.64 8.40
C ARG A 7 -9.86 2.16 7.50
N VAL A 8 -8.66 2.65 7.71
CA VAL A 8 -7.44 2.30 6.96
C VAL A 8 -6.53 1.42 7.80
N LEU A 9 -6.05 0.33 7.21
CA LEU A 9 -5.04 -0.53 7.82
C LEU A 9 -3.69 0.19 7.84
N LEU A 10 -3.12 0.35 9.03
CA LEU A 10 -1.76 0.81 9.24
C LEU A 10 -0.98 -0.22 10.05
N VAL A 11 0.32 -0.26 9.82
CA VAL A 11 1.30 -1.07 10.55
C VAL A 11 2.34 -0.17 11.18
N ARG A 12 2.91 -0.56 12.32
CA ARG A 12 3.99 0.18 12.98
C ARG A 12 5.31 -0.55 12.82
N ASN A 13 6.24 0.05 12.08
CA ASN A 13 7.54 -0.53 11.79
C ASN A 13 8.45 -0.61 13.01
N ILE A 14 9.21 -1.71 13.10
CA ILE A 14 10.26 -1.87 14.13
C ILE A 14 11.67 -1.60 13.58
N ARG A 15 11.82 -1.30 12.29
CA ARG A 15 13.12 -1.15 11.61
C ARG A 15 13.18 0.11 10.74
N GLY A 16 14.41 0.46 10.34
CA GLY A 16 14.68 1.52 9.37
C GLY A 16 14.34 2.92 9.86
N VAL A 17 14.26 3.84 8.91
CA VAL A 17 13.99 5.28 9.16
C VAL A 17 12.56 5.55 9.63
N THR A 18 11.66 4.57 9.47
CA THR A 18 10.25 4.64 9.89
C THR A 18 9.98 3.90 11.20
N ARG A 19 11.03 3.47 11.90
CA ARG A 19 10.88 2.75 13.17
C ARG A 19 9.99 3.50 14.16
N GLY A 20 9.03 2.78 14.75
CA GLY A 20 8.07 3.32 15.73
C GLY A 20 6.95 4.15 15.10
N ARG A 21 6.87 4.23 13.77
CA ARG A 21 5.86 5.02 13.05
C ARG A 21 4.86 4.13 12.34
N TYR A 22 3.61 4.58 12.34
CA TYR A 22 2.54 4.00 11.56
C TYR A 22 2.63 4.43 10.10
N LEU A 23 2.47 3.46 9.21
CA LEU A 23 2.42 3.65 7.76
C LEU A 23 1.52 2.58 7.12
N LEU A 24 1.25 2.73 5.84
CA LEU A 24 0.58 1.69 5.07
C LEU A 24 1.49 0.45 4.99
N PRO A 25 0.94 -0.79 5.02
CA PRO A 25 1.71 -1.98 4.72
C PRO A 25 2.48 -1.80 3.40
N ALA A 26 3.78 -2.03 3.43
CA ALA A 26 4.63 -1.75 2.28
C ALA A 26 6.04 -2.34 2.40
N GLY A 27 6.58 -2.75 1.27
CA GLY A 27 7.95 -3.22 1.16
C GLY A 27 8.56 -3.02 -0.21
N ARG A 28 9.63 -3.72 -0.48
CA ARG A 28 10.34 -3.66 -1.76
C ARG A 28 9.71 -4.61 -2.75
N VAL A 29 9.77 -4.23 -4.02
CA VAL A 29 9.42 -5.13 -5.12
C VAL A 29 10.59 -6.08 -5.37
N ASP A 30 10.34 -7.39 -5.30
CA ASP A 30 11.33 -8.41 -5.60
C ASP A 30 11.60 -8.51 -7.11
N PRO A 31 12.77 -8.97 -7.55
CA PRO A 31 13.14 -9.00 -8.97
C PRO A 31 12.20 -9.79 -9.88
N THR A 32 11.38 -10.67 -9.33
CA THR A 32 10.50 -11.59 -10.08
C THR A 32 9.03 -11.25 -9.97
N GLU A 33 8.66 -10.16 -9.29
CA GLU A 33 7.27 -9.76 -9.09
C GLU A 33 6.99 -8.35 -9.65
N LEU A 34 5.72 -8.05 -9.85
CA LEU A 34 5.24 -6.72 -10.19
C LEU A 34 4.89 -5.91 -8.91
N PRO A 35 4.84 -4.56 -8.99
CA PRO A 35 4.54 -3.74 -7.80
C PRO A 35 3.20 -4.06 -7.13
N ASP A 36 2.18 -4.45 -7.88
CA ASP A 36 0.87 -4.87 -7.33
C ASP A 36 0.96 -6.23 -6.61
N GLN A 37 1.78 -7.15 -7.13
CA GLN A 37 2.04 -8.43 -6.48
C GLN A 37 2.82 -8.24 -5.18
N ALA A 38 3.84 -7.36 -5.19
CA ALA A 38 4.55 -6.95 -3.99
C ALA A 38 3.60 -6.40 -2.93
N ALA A 39 2.68 -5.50 -3.31
CA ALA A 39 1.72 -4.92 -2.39
C ALA A 39 0.81 -5.96 -1.72
N VAL A 40 0.38 -6.99 -2.46
CA VAL A 40 -0.41 -8.12 -1.92
C VAL A 40 0.44 -8.96 -0.96
N ARG A 41 1.67 -9.31 -1.35
CA ARG A 41 2.60 -10.08 -0.53
C ARG A 41 2.92 -9.38 0.79
N GLU A 42 3.33 -8.10 0.72
CA GLU A 42 3.68 -7.31 1.90
C GLU A 42 2.49 -7.13 2.85
N ALA A 43 1.29 -6.87 2.32
CA ALA A 43 0.10 -6.81 3.15
C ALA A 43 -0.12 -8.12 3.90
N PHE A 44 0.07 -9.27 3.27
CA PHE A 44 -0.05 -10.57 3.91
C PHE A 44 1.08 -10.83 4.90
N GLU A 45 2.33 -10.56 4.54
CA GLU A 45 3.51 -10.81 5.38
C GLU A 45 3.46 -9.98 6.67
N GLU A 46 3.12 -8.69 6.58
CA GLU A 46 3.07 -7.81 7.76
C GLU A 46 1.84 -7.98 8.62
N THR A 47 0.70 -8.43 8.05
CA THR A 47 -0.61 -8.38 8.74
C THR A 47 -1.38 -9.69 8.77
N ASN A 48 -0.96 -10.72 8.03
CA ASN A 48 -1.69 -11.98 7.81
C ASN A 48 -3.05 -11.80 7.10
N LEU A 49 -3.34 -10.62 6.56
CA LEU A 49 -4.58 -10.37 5.81
C LEU A 49 -4.39 -10.60 4.32
N ARG A 50 -5.34 -11.32 3.72
CA ARG A 50 -5.39 -11.49 2.27
C ARG A 50 -6.15 -10.34 1.64
N VAL A 51 -5.58 -9.77 0.59
CA VAL A 51 -6.13 -8.62 -0.13
C VAL A 51 -6.11 -8.84 -1.63
N GLU A 52 -6.95 -8.11 -2.33
CA GLU A 52 -7.00 -8.04 -3.80
C GLU A 52 -6.86 -6.59 -4.23
N ILE A 53 -6.02 -6.33 -5.22
CA ILE A 53 -5.83 -4.98 -5.75
C ILE A 53 -7.04 -4.55 -6.56
N GLU A 54 -7.64 -3.41 -6.19
CA GLU A 54 -8.73 -2.76 -6.93
C GLU A 54 -8.23 -1.73 -7.94
N GLY A 55 -7.08 -1.09 -7.66
CA GLY A 55 -6.51 -0.12 -8.58
C GLY A 55 -5.32 0.63 -8.01
N LEU A 56 -4.71 1.45 -8.86
CA LEU A 56 -3.59 2.31 -8.53
C LEU A 56 -4.11 3.66 -8.04
N LEU A 57 -3.71 4.07 -6.83
CA LEU A 57 -4.01 5.39 -6.26
C LEU A 57 -3.01 6.45 -6.72
N GLY A 58 -1.79 6.06 -6.99
CA GLY A 58 -0.74 6.99 -7.43
C GLY A 58 0.65 6.43 -7.30
N VAL A 59 1.60 7.19 -7.82
CA VAL A 59 3.04 6.90 -7.72
C VAL A 59 3.73 8.11 -7.12
N ARG A 60 4.48 7.89 -6.03
CA ARG A 60 5.38 8.91 -5.49
C ARG A 60 6.78 8.69 -6.04
N LEU A 61 7.36 9.75 -6.53
CA LEU A 61 8.75 9.78 -6.99
C LEU A 61 9.58 10.59 -5.99
N TRP A 62 10.74 10.05 -5.63
CA TRP A 62 11.74 10.74 -4.81
C TRP A 62 13.13 10.44 -5.36
N VAL A 63 13.96 11.49 -5.47
CA VAL A 63 15.39 11.36 -5.76
C VAL A 63 16.12 11.31 -4.41
N MET A 64 16.85 10.22 -4.18
CA MET A 64 17.65 10.01 -2.96
C MET A 64 18.93 10.87 -3.00
N ASP A 65 19.60 11.03 -1.86
CA ASP A 65 20.80 11.85 -1.75
C ASP A 65 21.98 11.34 -2.60
N ASP A 66 22.00 10.05 -2.91
CA ASP A 66 22.96 9.39 -3.81
C ASP A 66 22.59 9.51 -5.29
N GLY A 67 21.47 10.16 -5.62
CA GLY A 67 20.95 10.35 -6.98
C GLY A 67 20.08 9.19 -7.48
N GLU A 68 19.86 8.13 -6.70
CA GLU A 68 18.95 7.05 -7.06
C GLU A 68 17.48 7.53 -7.01
N HIS A 69 16.65 6.97 -7.89
CA HIS A 69 15.23 7.27 -7.93
C HIS A 69 14.46 6.21 -7.16
N ASN A 70 13.65 6.66 -6.20
CA ASN A 70 12.72 5.81 -5.47
C ASN A 70 11.30 6.02 -6.01
N TYR A 71 10.72 4.95 -6.53
CA TYR A 71 9.33 4.90 -7.00
C TYR A 71 8.49 4.16 -5.97
N PHE A 72 7.49 4.81 -5.41
CA PHE A 72 6.57 4.21 -4.45
C PHE A 72 5.17 4.13 -5.06
N PHE A 73 4.75 2.93 -5.41
CA PHE A 73 3.43 2.65 -5.96
C PHE A 73 2.43 2.48 -4.82
N MET A 74 1.29 3.17 -4.91
CA MET A 74 0.23 3.10 -3.92
C MET A 74 -1.02 2.50 -4.55
N PHE A 75 -1.44 1.37 -4.03
CA PHE A 75 -2.63 0.67 -4.50
C PHE A 75 -3.77 0.75 -3.50
N LEU A 76 -5.01 0.84 -4.00
CA LEU A 76 -6.19 0.50 -3.23
C LEU A 76 -6.38 -1.00 -3.30
N ALA A 77 -6.65 -1.61 -2.15
CA ALA A 77 -6.85 -3.04 -2.06
C ALA A 77 -8.08 -3.37 -1.20
N LYS A 78 -8.84 -4.32 -1.67
CA LYS A 78 -9.99 -4.90 -0.99
C LYS A 78 -9.56 -6.01 -0.05
N LEU A 79 -10.12 -6.04 1.14
CA LEU A 79 -9.93 -7.12 2.09
C LEU A 79 -10.69 -8.37 1.67
N LEU A 80 -10.00 -9.52 1.60
CA LEU A 80 -10.58 -10.83 1.26
C LEU A 80 -10.75 -11.75 2.47
N SER A 81 -9.90 -11.61 3.50
CA SER A 81 -9.98 -12.40 4.72
C SER A 81 -10.78 -11.67 5.81
N PRO A 82 -11.32 -12.39 6.82
CA PRO A 82 -11.91 -11.76 7.98
C PRO A 82 -10.91 -10.84 8.71
N VAL A 83 -11.37 -9.69 9.22
CA VAL A 83 -10.53 -8.78 10.03
C VAL A 83 -9.97 -9.49 11.27
N THR A 84 -10.68 -10.49 11.77
CA THR A 84 -10.24 -11.33 12.90
C THR A 84 -8.96 -12.12 12.64
N ASP A 85 -8.53 -12.24 11.37
CA ASP A 85 -7.29 -12.90 10.99
C ASP A 85 -6.07 -11.97 11.11
N LEU A 86 -6.28 -10.67 11.38
CA LEU A 86 -5.22 -9.69 11.56
C LEU A 86 -4.23 -10.14 12.64
N ARG A 87 -2.99 -10.31 12.26
CA ARG A 87 -1.87 -10.67 13.13
C ARG A 87 -0.61 -9.94 12.64
N PRO A 88 -0.05 -9.02 13.43
CA PRO A 88 1.22 -8.39 13.07
C PRO A 88 2.35 -9.41 13.04
N ASN A 89 3.19 -9.34 12.02
CA ASN A 89 4.43 -10.09 11.96
C ASN A 89 5.49 -9.40 12.83
N LEU A 90 5.67 -9.88 14.04
CA LEU A 90 6.56 -9.25 15.04
C LEU A 90 8.04 -9.23 14.63
N ALA A 91 8.42 -9.86 13.52
CA ALA A 91 9.76 -9.74 12.95
C ALA A 91 9.94 -8.41 12.17
N GLU A 92 8.84 -7.75 11.76
CA GLU A 92 8.86 -6.55 10.89
C GLU A 92 8.07 -5.39 11.47
N VAL A 93 6.91 -5.67 12.09
CA VAL A 93 6.00 -4.69 12.66
C VAL A 93 5.59 -5.12 14.08
N ASP A 94 5.44 -4.18 14.99
CA ASP A 94 5.02 -4.48 16.37
C ASP A 94 3.54 -4.18 16.64
N ASP A 95 2.87 -3.52 15.70
CA ASP A 95 1.42 -3.29 15.73
C ASP A 95 0.84 -3.25 14.31
N ALA A 96 -0.40 -3.71 14.16
CA ALA A 96 -1.18 -3.62 12.94
C ALA A 96 -2.65 -3.47 13.31
N ARG A 97 -3.31 -2.39 12.86
CA ARG A 97 -4.73 -2.14 13.15
C ARG A 97 -5.37 -1.19 12.15
N PHE A 98 -6.70 -1.19 12.14
CA PHE A 98 -7.50 -0.28 11.33
C PHE A 98 -7.76 1.03 12.10
N PHE A 99 -7.44 2.17 11.48
CA PHE A 99 -7.61 3.51 12.02
C PHE A 99 -8.76 4.25 11.33
N SER A 100 -9.61 4.91 12.09
CA SER A 100 -10.52 5.92 11.55
C SER A 100 -9.77 7.19 11.16
N ARG A 101 -10.46 8.09 10.47
CA ARG A 101 -9.92 9.42 10.15
C ARG A 101 -9.49 10.17 11.41
N GLU A 102 -10.36 10.19 12.43
CA GLU A 102 -10.13 10.88 13.69
C GLU A 102 -8.95 10.29 14.45
N GLU A 103 -8.84 8.96 14.47
CA GLU A 103 -7.70 8.28 15.11
C GLU A 103 -6.39 8.60 14.39
N MET A 104 -6.38 8.69 13.06
CA MET A 104 -5.19 9.09 12.30
C MET A 104 -4.82 10.56 12.53
N ASP A 105 -5.80 11.45 12.58
CA ASP A 105 -5.58 12.88 12.85
C ASP A 105 -5.07 13.13 14.28
N ALA A 106 -5.38 12.24 15.22
CA ALA A 106 -4.90 12.29 16.61
C ALA A 106 -3.47 11.77 16.79
N LEU A 107 -2.93 11.02 15.80
CA LEU A 107 -1.54 10.54 15.86
C LEU A 107 -0.55 11.71 15.76
N GLY A 108 0.44 11.72 16.64
CA GLY A 108 1.53 12.70 16.62
C GLY A 108 2.44 12.54 15.39
N LYS A 109 3.14 13.62 15.04
CA LYS A 109 4.11 13.60 13.93
C LYS A 109 5.21 12.55 14.11
N GLU A 110 5.53 12.21 15.35
CA GLU A 110 6.52 11.18 15.69
C GLU A 110 5.95 9.76 15.56
N GLU A 111 4.62 9.61 15.60
CA GLU A 111 3.94 8.33 15.53
C GLU A 111 3.56 7.92 14.12
N THR A 112 3.65 8.83 13.15
CA THR A 112 3.27 8.57 11.77
C THR A 112 4.34 9.05 10.79
N TRP A 113 4.37 8.42 9.63
CA TRP A 113 4.94 9.08 8.47
C TRP A 113 3.85 9.94 7.84
N SER A 114 4.03 11.26 7.88
CA SER A 114 3.04 12.27 7.46
C SER A 114 2.46 12.03 6.05
N GLY A 115 3.26 11.51 5.12
CA GLY A 115 2.79 11.17 3.77
C GLY A 115 1.77 10.04 3.74
N ALA A 116 1.93 9.00 4.56
CA ALA A 116 1.00 7.86 4.59
C ALA A 116 -0.37 8.28 5.12
N VAL A 117 -0.40 9.04 6.21
CA VAL A 117 -1.65 9.55 6.80
C VAL A 117 -2.35 10.52 5.87
N ALA A 118 -1.64 11.46 5.24
CA ALA A 118 -2.23 12.40 4.30
C ALA A 118 -2.91 11.70 3.12
N ILE A 119 -2.28 10.66 2.57
CA ILE A 119 -2.84 9.85 1.48
C ILE A 119 -4.05 9.06 1.97
N ALA A 120 -3.96 8.44 3.14
CA ALA A 120 -5.05 7.69 3.74
C ALA A 120 -6.28 8.57 4.00
N CYS A 121 -6.06 9.77 4.53
CA CYS A 121 -7.12 10.75 4.78
C CYS A 121 -7.81 11.21 3.48
N LYS A 122 -7.06 11.45 2.42
CA LYS A 122 -7.64 11.79 1.10
C LYS A 122 -8.46 10.64 0.53
N ALA A 123 -7.98 9.41 0.63
CA ALA A 123 -8.70 8.24 0.14
C ALA A 123 -10.02 8.01 0.89
N LEU A 124 -10.04 8.20 2.23
CA LEU A 124 -11.28 8.12 3.02
C LEU A 124 -12.27 9.26 2.69
N GLY A 125 -11.77 10.44 2.30
CA GLY A 125 -12.60 11.59 1.91
C GLY A 125 -13.17 11.50 0.49
N SER A 126 -12.94 10.41 -0.24
CA SER A 126 -13.32 10.28 -1.67
C SER A 126 -12.69 11.35 -2.58
N GLU A 127 -11.59 11.95 -2.15
CA GLU A 127 -10.86 12.97 -2.90
C GLU A 127 -9.85 12.37 -3.90
N MET A 128 -9.69 11.05 -3.89
CA MET A 128 -8.76 10.34 -4.78
C MET A 128 -9.50 9.53 -5.82
N SER A 129 -9.04 9.65 -7.07
CA SER A 129 -9.42 8.73 -8.13
C SER A 129 -8.55 7.48 -8.07
N VAL A 130 -9.15 6.34 -8.34
CA VAL A 130 -8.45 5.05 -8.49
C VAL A 130 -8.34 4.75 -9.96
N TRP A 131 -7.14 4.43 -10.43
CA TRP A 131 -6.94 3.94 -11.79
C TRP A 131 -7.08 2.42 -11.77
N PRO A 132 -8.16 1.87 -12.34
CA PRO A 132 -8.36 0.42 -12.36
C PRO A 132 -7.31 -0.25 -13.26
N ASN A 133 -7.02 -1.51 -12.97
CA ASN A 133 -6.21 -2.32 -13.88
C ASN A 133 -7.03 -2.63 -15.14
N ASP A 134 -6.64 -2.06 -16.27
CA ASP A 134 -7.27 -2.38 -17.56
C ASP A 134 -6.53 -3.53 -18.26
N ALA A 135 -6.86 -4.75 -17.86
CA ALA A 135 -6.37 -5.96 -18.51
C ALA A 135 -6.88 -6.13 -19.96
N GLY A 136 -7.79 -5.26 -20.42
CA GLY A 136 -8.38 -5.32 -21.75
C GLY A 136 -7.60 -4.56 -22.82
N LEU A 137 -6.61 -3.76 -22.45
CA LEU A 137 -5.72 -3.11 -23.41
C LEU A 137 -4.72 -4.13 -23.97
N SER A 138 -5.12 -4.77 -25.05
CA SER A 138 -4.15 -5.44 -25.91
C SER A 138 -3.23 -4.38 -26.52
N ASP A 139 -1.93 -4.61 -26.43
CA ASP A 139 -0.96 -3.87 -27.22
C ASP A 139 -1.39 -3.91 -28.70
N ARG A 140 -1.63 -2.74 -29.29
CA ARG A 140 -1.98 -2.62 -30.72
C ARG A 140 -0.88 -3.14 -31.65
N SER A 141 0.29 -3.48 -31.12
CA SER A 141 1.40 -4.09 -31.88
C SER A 141 1.18 -5.57 -32.18
N GLY A 142 0.16 -6.23 -31.60
CA GLY A 142 -0.09 -7.65 -31.75
C GLY A 142 0.90 -8.54 -31.01
N VAL A 143 1.70 -7.97 -30.13
CA VAL A 143 2.56 -8.72 -29.22
C VAL A 143 1.73 -9.18 -28.02
N ASP A 144 1.75 -10.50 -27.73
CA ASP A 144 1.19 -11.02 -26.48
C ASP A 144 1.81 -10.27 -25.31
N VAL A 145 0.99 -9.53 -24.56
CA VAL A 145 1.43 -8.81 -23.35
C VAL A 145 1.73 -9.89 -22.30
N PRO A 146 2.99 -10.06 -21.90
CA PRO A 146 3.32 -11.07 -20.89
C PRO A 146 2.57 -10.80 -19.59
N ASP A 147 2.28 -11.85 -18.80
CA ASP A 147 1.69 -11.75 -17.45
C ASP A 147 2.44 -10.78 -16.50
N ARG A 148 3.58 -10.29 -16.95
CA ARG A 148 4.45 -9.33 -16.25
C ARG A 148 4.12 -7.86 -16.51
N TRP A 149 3.11 -7.55 -17.31
CA TRP A 149 2.73 -6.16 -17.61
C TRP A 149 1.43 -5.81 -16.90
N ARG A 150 1.36 -4.56 -16.44
CA ARG A 150 0.14 -3.95 -15.90
C ARG A 150 -0.01 -2.55 -16.50
N ILE A 151 -1.22 -2.23 -16.91
CA ILE A 151 -1.61 -0.90 -17.37
C ILE A 151 -2.71 -0.41 -16.44
N TRP A 152 -2.47 0.74 -15.85
CA TRP A 152 -3.41 1.41 -14.94
C TRP A 152 -3.84 2.73 -15.58
N MET A 153 -5.14 2.87 -15.90
CA MET A 153 -5.70 4.06 -16.55
C MET A 153 -6.98 4.53 -15.86
#